data_3669583d10b3ea5d0839080e51242cf1
#
_entry.id   3669583d10b3ea5d0839080e51242cf1
#
_cell.length_a   1.000
_cell.length_b   1.000
_cell.length_c   1.000
_cell.angle_alpha   90.00
_cell.angle_beta   90.00
_cell.angle_gamma   90.00
#
_symmetry.space_group_name_H-M   'P 1'
#
loop_
_entity.id
_entity.type
_entity.pdbx_description
1 polymer ?
#
loop_
_entity_poly.entity_id
_entity_poly.type
_entity_poly.pdbx_seq_one_letter_code
_entity_poly.pdbx_strand_id
1 'polypeptide(L)'
;MENTFLPITKNECLARGWDEVDFVYVNGDAYVDHPSFGAAIITRVLENAGFRVAFLAQPDYKSCEEFKKFGKPRLGFLVSAGNIDSMVAHYTVSKKKRSYDYYSPGGKMGYRPDRAVIVYCNRIREAYGDVPIIIGGLEASLRRFAHYDYWD
;
A
#
# COMPACT_ATOMS: atom_id res chain seq x y z
N MET A 1 6.07 -21.56 14.09
CA MET A 1 5.06 -20.63 13.56
C MET A 1 4.55 -21.22 12.25
N GLU A 2 3.28 -21.56 12.18
CA GLU A 2 2.68 -21.92 10.89
C GLU A 2 2.87 -20.76 9.93
N ASN A 3 3.38 -21.07 8.75
CA ASN A 3 3.71 -20.07 7.72
C ASN A 3 2.41 -19.61 7.04
N THR A 4 1.61 -18.82 7.75
CA THR A 4 0.34 -18.27 7.26
C THR A 4 0.61 -17.03 6.41
N PHE A 5 -0.18 -16.82 5.36
CA PHE A 5 -0.15 -15.59 4.56
C PHE A 5 -0.41 -14.36 5.42
N LEU A 6 0.10 -13.20 4.98
CA LEU A 6 -0.19 -11.92 5.63
C LEU A 6 -1.71 -11.66 5.67
N PRO A 7 -2.26 -11.15 6.79
CA PRO A 7 -3.70 -10.95 6.91
C PRO A 7 -4.16 -9.77 6.04
N ILE A 8 -5.12 -10.04 5.17
CA ILE A 8 -5.73 -9.06 4.24
C ILE A 8 -7.19 -8.76 4.60
N THR A 9 -7.72 -9.45 5.61
CA THR A 9 -9.09 -9.25 6.11
C THR A 9 -9.09 -9.09 7.64
N LYS A 10 -10.13 -8.43 8.17
CA LYS A 10 -10.31 -8.32 9.62
C LYS A 10 -10.48 -9.68 10.28
N ASN A 11 -11.18 -10.62 9.63
CA ASN A 11 -11.37 -11.98 10.15
C ASN A 11 -10.06 -12.75 10.28
N GLU A 12 -9.12 -12.58 9.34
CA GLU A 12 -7.78 -13.18 9.45
C GLU A 12 -6.97 -12.59 10.59
N CYS A 13 -7.12 -11.29 10.88
CA CYS A 13 -6.53 -10.67 12.07
C CYS A 13 -7.12 -11.28 13.35
N LEU A 14 -8.45 -11.40 13.42
CA LEU A 14 -9.15 -11.99 14.58
C LEU A 14 -8.76 -13.46 14.77
N ALA A 15 -8.63 -14.23 13.69
CA ALA A 15 -8.18 -15.63 13.75
C ALA A 15 -6.75 -15.79 14.33
N ARG A 16 -5.93 -14.74 14.24
CA ARG A 16 -4.60 -14.64 14.87
C ARG A 16 -4.66 -14.12 16.31
N GLY A 17 -5.85 -13.85 16.84
CA GLY A 17 -6.05 -13.23 18.17
C GLY A 17 -5.74 -11.72 18.18
N TRP A 18 -5.81 -11.05 17.04
CA TRP A 18 -5.54 -9.62 16.91
C TRP A 18 -6.84 -8.82 16.83
N ASP A 19 -7.32 -8.31 17.95
CA ASP A 19 -8.45 -7.39 17.98
C ASP A 19 -8.09 -6.03 17.37
N GLU A 20 -6.81 -5.64 17.54
CA GLU A 20 -6.21 -4.41 17.05
C GLU A 20 -4.86 -4.72 16.37
N VAL A 21 -4.52 -3.95 15.35
CA VAL A 21 -3.24 -4.06 14.64
C VAL A 21 -2.31 -2.89 15.00
N ASP A 22 -1.01 -3.13 14.94
CA ASP A 22 -0.01 -2.10 15.19
C ASP A 22 0.19 -1.22 13.97
N PHE A 23 0.25 -1.84 12.80
CA PHE A 23 0.37 -1.17 11.51
C PHE A 23 -0.64 -1.69 10.50
N VAL A 24 -1.07 -0.81 9.61
CA VAL A 24 -1.72 -1.19 8.34
C VAL A 24 -0.78 -0.82 7.21
N TYR A 25 -0.33 -1.81 6.45
CA TYR A 25 0.48 -1.60 5.27
C TYR A 25 -0.41 -1.42 4.04
N VAL A 26 -0.41 -0.24 3.45
CA VAL A 26 -1.17 0.10 2.24
C VAL A 26 -0.25 0.00 1.03
N ASN A 27 -0.63 -0.82 0.05
CA ASN A 27 0.17 -1.10 -1.13
C ASN A 27 -0.61 -0.84 -2.41
N GLY A 28 0.01 -0.22 -3.39
CA GLY A 28 -0.59 0.05 -4.70
C GLY A 28 -0.65 -1.16 -5.63
N ASP A 29 0.09 -2.22 -5.35
CA ASP A 29 0.03 -3.48 -6.10
C ASP A 29 -1.04 -4.42 -5.53
N ALA A 30 -1.50 -5.35 -6.36
CA ALA A 30 -2.26 -6.52 -5.90
C ALA A 30 -1.50 -7.28 -4.81
N TYR A 31 -2.22 -8.05 -4.00
CA TYR A 31 -1.60 -8.83 -2.93
C TYR A 31 -0.61 -9.87 -3.49
N VAL A 32 0.63 -9.77 -3.02
CA VAL A 32 1.68 -10.76 -3.27
C VAL A 32 2.53 -10.89 -2.01
N ASP A 33 2.58 -12.10 -1.45
CA ASP A 33 3.45 -12.44 -0.33
C ASP A 33 4.63 -13.28 -0.84
N HIS A 34 5.59 -12.61 -1.45
CA HIS A 34 6.78 -13.23 -2.03
C HIS A 34 8.02 -12.37 -1.75
N PRO A 35 9.18 -12.97 -1.46
CA PRO A 35 10.41 -12.24 -1.08
C PRO A 35 10.98 -11.32 -2.16
N SER A 36 10.50 -11.38 -3.40
CA SER A 36 10.84 -10.40 -4.45
C SER A 36 10.08 -9.08 -4.34
N PHE A 37 9.10 -8.97 -3.45
CA PHE A 37 8.27 -7.80 -3.28
C PHE A 37 8.58 -7.08 -1.98
N GLY A 38 8.92 -5.78 -2.07
CA GLY A 38 9.29 -4.96 -0.91
C GLY A 38 8.21 -4.92 0.17
N ALA A 39 6.94 -4.91 -0.22
CA ALA A 39 5.83 -4.93 0.71
C ALA A 39 5.81 -6.21 1.58
N ALA A 40 6.03 -7.38 0.97
CA ALA A 40 6.13 -8.65 1.70
C ALA A 40 7.34 -8.67 2.63
N ILE A 41 8.50 -8.22 2.15
CA ILE A 41 9.73 -8.17 2.98
C ILE A 41 9.50 -7.29 4.21
N ILE A 42 9.00 -6.07 4.04
CA ILE A 42 8.81 -5.11 5.13
C ILE A 42 7.81 -5.66 6.15
N THR A 43 6.66 -6.16 5.69
CA THR A 43 5.65 -6.71 6.60
C THR A 43 6.15 -7.93 7.35
N ARG A 44 6.90 -8.84 6.71
CA ARG A 44 7.49 -10.00 7.37
C ARG A 44 8.58 -9.62 8.38
N VAL A 45 9.40 -8.63 8.09
CA VAL A 45 10.39 -8.11 9.05
C VAL A 45 9.71 -7.54 10.29
N LEU A 46 8.62 -6.78 10.11
CA LEU A 46 7.83 -6.24 11.22
C LEU A 46 7.13 -7.34 12.03
N GLU A 47 6.53 -8.32 11.37
CA GLU A 47 5.94 -9.49 12.05
C GLU A 47 7.00 -10.25 12.88
N ASN A 48 8.19 -10.46 12.31
CA ASN A 48 9.30 -11.12 13.02
C ASN A 48 9.79 -10.29 14.22
N ALA A 49 9.65 -8.99 14.18
CA ALA A 49 9.92 -8.08 15.30
C ALA A 49 8.78 -8.01 16.33
N GLY A 50 7.70 -8.79 16.14
CA GLY A 50 6.57 -8.90 17.05
C GLY A 50 5.44 -7.91 16.81
N PHE A 51 5.45 -7.16 15.72
CA PHE A 51 4.35 -6.26 15.37
C PHE A 51 3.20 -6.98 14.66
N ARG A 52 1.97 -6.57 14.94
CA ARG A 52 0.77 -7.05 14.28
C ARG A 52 0.51 -6.17 13.05
N VAL A 53 0.76 -6.70 11.86
CA VAL A 53 0.68 -5.94 10.61
C VAL A 53 -0.45 -6.50 9.73
N ALA A 54 -1.45 -5.67 9.43
CA ALA A 54 -2.46 -5.98 8.43
C ALA A 54 -2.06 -5.41 7.07
N PHE A 55 -2.38 -6.14 6.00
CA PHE A 55 -1.99 -5.80 4.65
C PHE A 55 -3.21 -5.37 3.82
N LEU A 56 -3.20 -4.12 3.36
CA LEU A 56 -4.24 -3.54 2.51
C LEU A 56 -3.69 -3.39 1.08
N ALA A 57 -3.95 -4.41 0.25
CA ALA A 57 -3.50 -4.46 -1.12
C ALA A 57 -4.49 -3.72 -2.03
N GLN A 58 -3.99 -2.78 -2.79
CA GLN A 58 -4.69 -2.09 -3.88
C GLN A 58 -6.13 -1.67 -3.49
N PRO A 59 -6.29 -0.87 -2.39
CA PRO A 59 -7.61 -0.46 -1.92
C PRO A 59 -8.34 0.42 -2.95
N ASP A 60 -9.66 0.36 -2.95
CA ASP A 60 -10.46 1.32 -3.72
C ASP A 60 -10.22 2.73 -3.16
N TYR A 61 -9.53 3.53 -3.97
CA TYR A 61 -9.13 4.91 -3.63
C TYR A 61 -10.22 5.96 -3.87
N LYS A 62 -11.38 5.56 -4.39
CA LYS A 62 -12.49 6.50 -4.67
C LYS A 62 -13.14 7.01 -3.41
N SER A 63 -13.01 6.27 -2.31
CA SER A 63 -13.49 6.66 -0.99
C SER A 63 -12.48 6.29 0.11
N CYS A 64 -12.71 6.73 1.34
CA CYS A 64 -11.87 6.33 2.48
C CYS A 64 -12.33 5.03 3.16
N GLU A 65 -13.40 4.38 2.70
CA GLU A 65 -14.03 3.27 3.42
C GLU A 65 -13.13 2.02 3.53
N GLU A 66 -12.43 1.64 2.46
CA GLU A 66 -11.53 0.49 2.53
C GLU A 66 -10.33 0.72 3.48
N PHE A 67 -9.93 1.97 3.67
CA PHE A 67 -8.87 2.31 4.62
C PHE A 67 -9.29 2.13 6.07
N LYS A 68 -10.58 2.01 6.34
CA LYS A 68 -11.16 1.73 7.67
C LYS A 68 -11.29 0.23 7.97
N LYS A 69 -11.01 -0.65 7.01
CA LYS A 69 -11.23 -2.10 7.06
C LYS A 69 -10.68 -2.78 8.32
N PHE A 70 -9.49 -2.36 8.77
CA PHE A 70 -8.82 -2.93 9.95
C PHE A 70 -9.03 -2.12 11.23
N GLY A 71 -9.72 -1.00 11.16
CA GLY A 71 -9.78 -0.01 12.23
C GLY A 71 -8.55 0.90 12.25
N LYS A 72 -8.48 1.82 13.21
CA LYS A 72 -7.33 2.70 13.42
C LYS A 72 -6.17 1.87 13.98
N PRO A 73 -5.02 1.81 13.30
CA PRO A 73 -3.87 1.08 13.82
C PRO A 73 -3.27 1.80 15.03
N ARG A 74 -2.68 1.05 15.94
CA ARG A 74 -2.08 1.55 17.18
C ARG A 74 -0.90 2.48 16.93
N LEU A 75 -0.05 2.16 15.96
CA LEU A 75 1.18 2.91 15.67
C LEU A 75 1.07 3.77 14.40
N GLY A 76 0.36 3.31 13.37
CA GLY A 76 0.16 4.09 12.16
C GLY A 76 0.05 3.29 10.87
N PHE A 77 0.08 4.02 9.77
CA PHE A 77 0.02 3.46 8.42
C PHE A 77 1.40 3.46 7.76
N LEU A 78 1.69 2.41 7.00
CA LEU A 78 2.84 2.31 6.12
C LEU A 78 2.30 2.36 4.69
N VAL A 79 2.78 3.29 3.85
CA VAL A 79 2.19 3.53 2.53
C VAL A 79 3.24 3.42 1.44
N SER A 80 2.95 2.60 0.43
CA SER A 80 3.77 2.42 -0.78
C SER A 80 2.89 2.40 -2.03
N ALA A 81 3.39 2.91 -3.14
CA ALA A 81 2.74 2.78 -4.45
C ALA A 81 2.86 1.37 -5.04
N GLY A 82 3.67 0.50 -4.44
CA GLY A 82 3.99 -0.82 -4.96
C GLY A 82 5.43 -0.92 -5.49
N ASN A 83 5.71 -1.92 -6.31
CA ASN A 83 7.03 -2.19 -6.85
C ASN A 83 7.54 -1.15 -7.86
N ILE A 84 6.65 -0.34 -8.40
CA ILE A 84 6.96 0.68 -9.41
C ILE A 84 6.24 1.99 -9.07
N ASP A 85 6.79 3.10 -9.51
CA ASP A 85 6.13 4.41 -9.48
C ASP A 85 4.81 4.36 -10.26
N SER A 86 3.73 4.88 -9.68
CA SER A 86 2.38 4.81 -10.27
C SER A 86 2.27 5.53 -11.61
N MET A 87 2.98 6.66 -11.79
CA MET A 87 2.99 7.38 -13.04
C MET A 87 3.74 6.61 -14.13
N VAL A 88 4.86 5.96 -13.78
CA VAL A 88 5.60 5.07 -14.69
C VAL A 88 4.77 3.82 -15.04
N ALA A 89 4.00 3.29 -14.10
CA ALA A 89 3.09 2.19 -14.36
C ALA A 89 1.97 2.55 -15.35
N HIS A 90 1.50 3.79 -15.30
CA HIS A 90 0.34 4.24 -16.05
C HIS A 90 0.65 4.94 -17.37
N TYR A 91 1.85 5.51 -17.52
CA TYR A 91 2.19 6.33 -18.68
C TYR A 91 3.53 5.92 -19.30
N THR A 92 3.64 6.13 -20.60
CA THR A 92 4.89 6.01 -21.35
C THR A 92 5.73 7.29 -21.17
N VAL A 93 6.99 7.27 -21.61
CA VAL A 93 7.88 8.45 -21.62
C VAL A 93 7.24 9.63 -22.39
N SER A 94 6.48 9.34 -23.45
CA SER A 94 5.73 10.37 -24.22
C SER A 94 4.39 10.74 -23.59
N LYS A 95 4.18 10.44 -22.31
CA LYS A 95 2.94 10.74 -21.53
C LYS A 95 1.66 10.10 -22.08
N LYS A 96 1.78 9.06 -22.91
CA LYS A 96 0.63 8.28 -23.38
C LYS A 96 0.21 7.26 -22.34
N LYS A 97 -1.08 7.18 -22.05
CA LYS A 97 -1.63 6.21 -21.10
C LYS A 97 -1.38 4.78 -21.58
N ARG A 98 -0.91 3.92 -20.68
CA ARG A 98 -0.76 2.48 -20.94
C ARG A 98 -2.11 1.79 -20.87
N SER A 99 -2.26 0.66 -21.55
CA SER A 99 -3.47 -0.17 -21.53
C SER A 99 -3.41 -1.32 -20.54
N TYR A 100 -2.27 -1.49 -19.84
CA TYR A 100 -2.00 -2.63 -18.99
C TYR A 100 -1.18 -2.22 -17.76
N ASP A 101 -1.62 -2.66 -16.56
CA ASP A 101 -0.85 -2.53 -15.31
C ASP A 101 -0.41 -3.93 -14.84
N TYR A 102 0.87 -4.22 -14.94
CA TYR A 102 1.45 -5.53 -14.60
C TYR A 102 1.28 -5.95 -13.15
N TYR A 103 1.00 -5.01 -12.25
CA TYR A 103 0.85 -5.24 -10.82
C TYR A 103 -0.61 -5.21 -10.34
N SER A 104 -1.55 -5.17 -11.28
CA SER A 104 -2.98 -5.23 -11.00
C SER A 104 -3.59 -6.56 -11.43
N PRO A 105 -4.67 -7.02 -10.80
CA PRO A 105 -5.33 -8.28 -11.15
C PRO A 105 -5.74 -8.31 -12.63
N GLY A 106 -5.32 -9.35 -13.35
CA GLY A 106 -5.59 -9.48 -14.78
C GLY A 106 -4.99 -8.38 -15.65
N GLY A 107 -4.03 -7.62 -15.13
CA GLY A 107 -3.40 -6.50 -15.84
C GLY A 107 -4.32 -5.31 -16.08
N LYS A 108 -5.42 -5.22 -15.38
CA LYS A 108 -6.42 -4.16 -15.58
C LYS A 108 -5.95 -2.82 -15.03
N MET A 109 -6.12 -1.78 -15.86
CA MET A 109 -5.90 -0.40 -15.44
C MET A 109 -7.03 0.10 -14.52
N GLY A 110 -6.70 1.05 -13.64
CA GLY A 110 -7.68 1.80 -12.83
C GLY A 110 -7.86 1.30 -11.40
N TYR A 111 -7.19 0.22 -11.00
CA TYR A 111 -7.15 -0.20 -9.59
C TYR A 111 -6.15 0.61 -8.75
N ARG A 112 -5.08 1.06 -9.36
CA ARG A 112 -4.10 1.95 -8.74
C ARG A 112 -4.39 3.40 -9.16
N PRO A 113 -4.36 4.39 -8.26
CA PRO A 113 -4.45 5.79 -8.66
C PRO A 113 -3.14 6.32 -9.24
N ASP A 114 -3.21 7.37 -10.02
CA ASP A 114 -2.05 8.21 -10.32
C ASP A 114 -1.55 8.85 -9.03
N ARG A 115 -0.23 8.99 -8.86
CA ARG A 115 0.39 9.50 -7.63
C ARG A 115 -0.12 8.76 -6.39
N ALA A 116 -0.04 7.44 -6.42
CA ALA A 116 -0.69 6.54 -5.47
C ALA A 116 -0.37 6.86 -4.00
N VAL A 117 0.89 7.17 -3.67
CA VAL A 117 1.29 7.51 -2.29
C VAL A 117 0.52 8.73 -1.78
N ILE A 118 0.39 9.79 -2.58
CA ILE A 118 -0.34 11.01 -2.20
C ILE A 118 -1.83 10.70 -2.00
N VAL A 119 -2.43 10.00 -2.96
CA VAL A 119 -3.86 9.66 -2.91
C VAL A 119 -4.18 8.80 -1.69
N TYR A 120 -3.38 7.77 -1.42
CA TYR A 120 -3.59 6.92 -0.25
C TYR A 120 -3.42 7.68 1.07
N CYS A 121 -2.41 8.52 1.18
CA CYS A 121 -2.24 9.37 2.37
C CYS A 121 -3.44 10.29 2.60
N ASN A 122 -3.99 10.89 1.53
CA ASN A 122 -5.18 11.74 1.63
C ASN A 122 -6.41 10.93 2.10
N ARG A 123 -6.60 9.69 1.59
CA ARG A 123 -7.70 8.82 2.05
C ARG A 123 -7.55 8.39 3.50
N ILE A 124 -6.33 8.12 3.95
CA ILE A 124 -6.05 7.80 5.36
C ILE A 124 -6.38 9.01 6.25
N ARG A 125 -5.98 10.22 5.86
CA ARG A 125 -6.30 11.44 6.60
C ARG A 125 -7.79 11.77 6.61
N GLU A 126 -8.49 11.50 5.52
CA GLU A 126 -9.96 11.61 5.46
C GLU A 126 -10.63 10.62 6.43
N ALA A 127 -10.11 9.40 6.55
CA ALA A 127 -10.65 8.37 7.43
C ALA A 127 -10.37 8.64 8.93
N TYR A 128 -9.17 9.12 9.28
CA TYR A 128 -8.67 9.12 10.66
C TYR A 128 -8.07 10.45 11.12
N GLY A 129 -8.05 11.48 10.29
CA GLY A 129 -7.46 12.77 10.64
C GLY A 129 -5.95 12.68 10.85
N ASP A 130 -5.49 13.20 11.97
CA ASP A 130 -4.06 13.19 12.32
C ASP A 130 -3.66 11.83 12.90
N VAL A 131 -3.14 10.98 12.02
CA VAL A 131 -2.60 9.65 12.34
C VAL A 131 -1.19 9.53 11.76
N PRO A 132 -0.24 8.84 12.43
CA PRO A 132 1.10 8.64 11.88
C PRO A 132 1.05 7.88 10.56
N ILE A 133 1.72 8.43 9.55
CA ILE A 133 1.87 7.83 8.22
C ILE A 133 3.35 7.82 7.86
N ILE A 134 3.89 6.65 7.56
CA ILE A 134 5.23 6.45 7.07
C ILE A 134 5.13 6.07 5.59
N ILE A 135 5.73 6.88 4.74
CA ILE A 135 5.76 6.62 3.30
C ILE A 135 7.09 6.00 2.88
N GLY A 136 7.04 5.10 1.91
CA GLY A 136 8.22 4.42 1.42
C GLY A 136 8.05 3.85 0.03
N GLY A 137 9.06 3.08 -0.39
CA GLY A 137 9.11 2.50 -1.73
C GLY A 137 9.65 3.44 -2.80
N LEU A 138 9.61 2.97 -4.04
CA LEU A 138 10.24 3.65 -5.17
C LEU A 138 9.64 5.02 -5.44
N GLU A 139 8.32 5.13 -5.47
CA GLU A 139 7.63 6.41 -5.74
C GLU A 139 7.99 7.48 -4.72
N ALA A 140 7.92 7.16 -3.42
CA ALA A 140 8.27 8.09 -2.35
C ALA A 140 9.74 8.53 -2.44
N SER A 141 10.65 7.60 -2.77
CA SER A 141 12.08 7.88 -2.92
C SER A 141 12.35 8.80 -4.10
N LEU A 142 11.74 8.55 -5.24
CA LEU A 142 11.88 9.38 -6.43
C LEU A 142 11.38 10.81 -6.18
N ARG A 143 10.22 10.97 -5.56
CA ARG A 143 9.64 12.29 -5.26
C ARG A 143 10.45 13.07 -4.24
N ARG A 144 11.10 12.38 -3.29
CA ARG A 144 11.93 13.01 -2.27
C ARG A 144 13.24 13.58 -2.84
N PHE A 145 13.85 12.88 -3.78
CA PHE A 145 15.18 13.24 -4.30
C PHE A 145 15.14 14.04 -5.59
N ALA A 146 14.02 14.06 -6.30
CA ALA A 146 13.89 14.84 -7.52
C ALA A 146 13.58 16.30 -7.18
N HIS A 147 14.42 17.22 -7.68
CA HIS A 147 14.09 18.64 -7.67
C HIS A 147 13.02 18.99 -8.72
N TYR A 148 12.83 18.10 -9.66
CA TYR A 148 11.90 18.24 -10.77
C TYR A 148 11.21 16.91 -11.00
N ASP A 149 9.91 16.92 -11.03
CA ASP A 149 9.11 15.78 -11.43
C ASP A 149 8.60 15.98 -12.86
N TYR A 150 9.00 15.10 -13.74
CA TYR A 150 8.59 15.12 -15.14
C TYR A 150 7.06 15.10 -15.32
N TRP A 151 6.33 14.58 -14.35
CA TRP A 151 4.88 14.43 -14.37
C TRP A 151 4.11 15.62 -13.80
N ASP A 152 4.76 16.54 -13.17
CA ASP A 152 4.15 17.72 -12.52
C ASP A 152 4.02 18.92 -13.48
#